data_61aa43fc2b6682349c171b262b631bb1
#
_entry.id   61aa43fc2b6682349c171b262b631bb1
#
_cell.length_a   1.000
_cell.length_b   1.000
_cell.length_c   1.000
_cell.angle_alpha   90.00
_cell.angle_beta   90.00
_cell.angle_gamma   90.00
#
_symmetry.space_group_name_H-M   'P 1'
#
loop_
_entity.id
_entity.type
_entity.pdbx_description
1 polymer ?
#
loop_
_entity_poly.entity_id
_entity_poly.type
_entity_poly.pdbx_seq_one_letter_code
_entity_poly.pdbx_strand_id
1 'polypeptide(L)'
;MAMLWLIYEGILQYSAPQLQLLPHLLLQQSVTTTPLANMAVGGQGAFGVVDYQSLNIIERPQSGSVQIEGTTDSDVNAGLRWGVKQKEYGALFAANYLKQQGDANFLNGSDADRKKTDILFKVNATSLLGARSPQQTEFTYQFIDDDSYRSLLGITAADWQQDSLQLYSATAQDNHQGRQHKYQLSHQVDLGDSRVISDFYYQSYSQQLDQLGAFNGQNIGLGTLYDIAAFDRNPSVNGDDINMLVQDNDYSAFGAQTQAINQYGEHQITYSARYHTDKAEMRFGDQTALWQADRSIVRDESNSVLAYTDDATALTSAIDSLWRWQGMQIKLGLTYEHVSVNREISLVFAGLDEADFSDSDWMPQFGVLYDAGDWRFSTDIRRAWAAASAGNLTQEAQESLHYQVSAQYASEGIKADLRAYVQEFDNLHVDCDSYSMCVDTRLLTQENIPDVLSYGIELGLGYQWMLGEFELPLGLSYQYLSAEYQTSTCTDIQGCVLEGDKLAWLPEHQLQLSAGIEYAQYQLNLVAAYQSERDFSQYGSELQRVDGQWRADIAANYDIDKYHRLYVRVENLLDESLVTSASNSGIRVENGRISYLGYQWRF
;
A
#
# COMPACT_ATOMS: atom_id res chain seq x y z
N MET A 1 -1.48 13.41 -2.00
CA MET A 1 -1.32 11.95 -1.95
C MET A 1 -2.69 11.40 -1.67
N ALA A 2 -3.41 10.92 -2.69
CA ALA A 2 -4.66 10.26 -2.42
C ALA A 2 -4.34 9.09 -1.48
N MET A 3 -5.01 9.03 -0.34
CA MET A 3 -5.04 7.83 0.47
C MET A 3 -5.83 6.81 -0.35
N LEU A 4 -5.20 6.30 -1.42
CA LEU A 4 -5.63 5.06 -2.01
C LEU A 4 -5.51 4.05 -0.89
N TRP A 5 -6.62 3.50 -0.46
CA TRP A 5 -6.63 2.21 0.19
C TRP A 5 -6.05 1.24 -0.83
N LEU A 6 -4.73 1.08 -0.74
CA LEU A 6 -3.98 0.17 -1.56
C LEU A 6 -4.37 -1.22 -1.10
N ILE A 7 -5.37 -1.80 -1.74
CA ILE A 7 -5.49 -3.26 -1.69
C ILE A 7 -4.32 -3.76 -2.51
N TYR A 8 -3.27 -4.07 -1.78
CA TYR A 8 -2.13 -4.76 -2.31
C TYR A 8 -2.55 -6.13 -2.78
N GLU A 9 -2.28 -6.46 -4.03
CA GLU A 9 -2.04 -7.84 -4.40
C GLU A 9 -0.76 -8.29 -3.69
N GLY A 10 -0.92 -8.62 -2.42
CA GLY A 10 0.13 -9.11 -1.57
C GLY A 10 0.41 -10.57 -1.80
N ILE A 11 1.54 -11.01 -1.24
CA ILE A 11 1.98 -12.41 -1.20
C ILE A 11 0.92 -13.29 -0.59
N LEU A 12 0.24 -12.76 0.41
CA LEU A 12 -0.73 -13.44 1.25
C LEU A 12 -2.13 -12.93 0.94
N GLN A 13 -2.50 -13.04 -0.33
CA GLN A 13 -3.75 -12.50 -0.84
C GLN A 13 -4.98 -13.03 -0.09
N TYR A 14 -4.89 -14.22 0.48
CA TYR A 14 -6.02 -14.92 1.08
C TYR A 14 -5.84 -15.26 2.57
N SER A 15 -4.60 -15.41 3.05
CA SER A 15 -4.35 -15.75 4.46
C SER A 15 -4.05 -14.52 5.33
N ALA A 16 -3.29 -13.55 4.82
CA ALA A 16 -2.99 -12.31 5.54
C ALA A 16 -2.67 -11.17 4.55
N PRO A 17 -3.67 -10.53 3.93
CA PRO A 17 -3.49 -9.64 2.78
C PRO A 17 -2.68 -8.36 3.03
N GLN A 18 -2.45 -7.98 4.27
CA GLN A 18 -1.88 -6.66 4.60
C GLN A 18 -0.36 -6.59 4.74
N LEU A 19 0.34 -7.71 4.65
CA LEU A 19 1.74 -7.78 5.05
C LEU A 19 2.68 -7.76 3.85
N GLN A 20 2.93 -6.57 3.28
CA GLN A 20 3.96 -6.39 2.26
C GLN A 20 4.96 -5.30 2.60
N LEU A 21 6.22 -5.63 2.38
CA LEU A 21 7.27 -4.65 2.32
C LEU A 21 7.39 -4.12 0.88
N LEU A 22 7.21 -2.81 0.70
CA LEU A 22 7.49 -2.17 -0.58
C LEU A 22 8.94 -1.75 -0.67
N PRO A 23 9.61 -2.03 -1.79
CA PRO A 23 10.95 -1.51 -2.03
C PRO A 23 10.91 0.01 -2.15
N HIS A 24 11.89 0.67 -1.53
CA HIS A 24 12.09 2.09 -1.67
C HIS A 24 12.90 2.37 -2.96
N LEU A 25 12.38 3.24 -3.85
CA LEU A 25 13.03 3.64 -5.11
C LEU A 25 13.32 2.54 -6.15
N LEU A 26 13.00 1.28 -5.92
CA LEU A 26 13.22 0.19 -6.88
C LEU A 26 11.97 -0.16 -7.70
N LEU A 27 10.88 0.55 -7.49
CA LEU A 27 9.65 0.38 -8.25
C LEU A 27 9.53 1.45 -9.34
N GLN A 28 9.02 1.02 -10.46
CA GLN A 28 8.38 1.88 -11.44
C GLN A 28 6.88 1.72 -11.21
N GLN A 29 6.27 2.68 -10.54
CA GLN A 29 4.84 2.61 -10.24
C GLN A 29 4.04 2.80 -11.53
N SER A 30 3.15 1.87 -11.82
CA SER A 30 2.02 2.12 -12.71
C SER A 30 0.74 1.91 -11.93
N VAL A 31 -0.01 2.96 -11.73
CA VAL A 31 -1.34 2.88 -11.12
C VAL A 31 -2.34 2.63 -12.24
N THR A 32 -2.91 1.46 -12.28
CA THR A 32 -3.96 1.13 -13.23
C THR A 32 -5.28 1.03 -12.50
N THR A 33 -5.91 2.18 -12.27
CA THR A 33 -7.30 2.26 -11.80
C THR A 33 -8.29 2.24 -12.98
N THR A 34 -7.91 1.64 -14.09
CA THR A 34 -8.72 1.73 -15.30
C THR A 34 -9.92 0.77 -15.25
N PRO A 35 -11.06 1.23 -15.77
CA PRO A 35 -12.27 0.42 -15.94
C PRO A 35 -12.05 -0.87 -16.72
N LEU A 36 -10.99 -0.92 -17.49
CA LEU A 36 -10.63 -2.04 -18.34
C LEU A 36 -9.44 -2.84 -17.75
N ALA A 37 -9.16 -2.71 -16.45
CA ALA A 37 -8.13 -3.51 -15.80
C ALA A 37 -8.39 -4.99 -15.98
N ASN A 38 -7.34 -5.76 -16.26
CA ASN A 38 -7.46 -7.18 -16.45
C ASN A 38 -7.64 -7.85 -15.08
N MET A 39 -8.84 -8.35 -14.79
CA MET A 39 -9.17 -9.09 -13.56
C MET A 39 -8.51 -10.48 -13.51
N ALA A 40 -7.78 -10.88 -14.55
CA ALA A 40 -7.12 -12.18 -14.63
C ALA A 40 -6.00 -12.40 -13.61
N VAL A 41 -5.63 -11.37 -12.86
CA VAL A 41 -4.57 -11.42 -11.82
C VAL A 41 -5.09 -11.77 -10.43
N GLY A 42 -6.40 -11.97 -10.24
CA GLY A 42 -7.04 -12.34 -8.96
C GLY A 42 -8.26 -11.48 -8.64
N GLY A 43 -9.20 -12.06 -7.89
CA GLY A 43 -10.53 -11.49 -7.67
C GLY A 43 -10.64 -10.35 -6.67
N GLN A 44 -9.63 -10.08 -5.88
CA GLN A 44 -9.71 -9.14 -4.74
C GLN A 44 -9.66 -7.65 -5.11
N GLY A 45 -9.96 -7.28 -6.34
CA GLY A 45 -9.92 -5.89 -6.81
C GLY A 45 -11.17 -5.05 -6.50
N ALA A 46 -11.78 -5.18 -5.32
CA ALA A 46 -13.01 -4.46 -4.98
C ALA A 46 -12.88 -2.93 -5.14
N PHE A 47 -11.74 -2.35 -4.80
CA PHE A 47 -11.46 -0.90 -4.93
C PHE A 47 -10.62 -0.54 -6.15
N GLY A 48 -10.21 -1.50 -6.96
CA GLY A 48 -9.29 -1.33 -8.08
C GLY A 48 -8.00 -2.12 -7.90
N VAL A 49 -7.12 -2.06 -8.89
CA VAL A 49 -5.84 -2.78 -8.90
C VAL A 49 -4.71 -1.77 -9.01
N VAL A 50 -3.70 -1.89 -8.16
CA VAL A 50 -2.43 -1.16 -8.27
C VAL A 50 -1.34 -2.15 -8.67
N ASP A 51 -0.82 -2.00 -9.89
CA ASP A 51 0.28 -2.81 -10.41
C ASP A 51 1.62 -2.15 -10.05
N TYR A 52 2.41 -2.82 -9.21
CA TYR A 52 3.76 -2.39 -8.86
C TYR A 52 4.78 -3.13 -9.70
N GLN A 53 5.32 -2.43 -10.67
CA GLN A 53 6.37 -2.97 -11.53
C GLN A 53 7.75 -2.62 -10.98
N SER A 54 8.61 -3.62 -10.85
CA SER A 54 10.02 -3.38 -10.55
C SER A 54 10.74 -2.75 -11.75
N LEU A 55 11.83 -2.03 -11.50
CA LEU A 55 12.63 -1.36 -12.54
C LEU A 55 12.92 -2.27 -13.72
N ASN A 56 12.77 -1.75 -14.92
CA ASN A 56 13.08 -2.47 -16.16
C ASN A 56 14.58 -2.54 -16.43
N ILE A 57 15.03 -3.60 -17.11
CA ILE A 57 16.38 -3.70 -17.64
C ILE A 57 16.62 -2.55 -18.61
N ILE A 58 17.77 -1.90 -18.49
CA ILE A 58 18.11 -0.71 -19.24
C ILE A 58 18.35 -1.07 -20.71
N GLU A 59 17.72 -0.35 -21.64
CA GLU A 59 17.80 -0.60 -23.09
C GLU A 59 19.10 -0.05 -23.76
N ARG A 60 20.15 0.20 -22.99
CA ARG A 60 21.46 0.68 -23.47
C ARG A 60 22.51 -0.41 -23.28
N PRO A 61 23.59 -0.41 -24.09
CA PRO A 61 24.67 -1.40 -23.95
C PRO A 61 25.25 -1.48 -22.55
N GLN A 62 25.40 -0.34 -21.88
CA GLN A 62 25.72 -0.22 -20.47
C GLN A 62 25.29 1.15 -19.98
N SER A 63 24.70 1.19 -18.80
CA SER A 63 24.48 2.46 -18.09
C SER A 63 24.20 2.19 -16.62
N GLY A 64 24.38 3.22 -15.81
CA GLY A 64 24.10 3.13 -14.38
C GLY A 64 23.93 4.49 -13.75
N SER A 65 23.59 4.48 -12.46
CA SER A 65 23.56 5.67 -11.63
C SER A 65 23.90 5.34 -10.20
N VAL A 66 24.55 6.26 -9.54
CA VAL A 66 24.74 6.29 -8.08
C VAL A 66 24.04 7.55 -7.58
N GLN A 67 23.28 7.42 -6.53
CA GLN A 67 22.58 8.51 -5.86
C GLN A 67 22.92 8.48 -4.36
N ILE A 68 23.15 9.64 -3.79
CA ILE A 68 23.28 9.82 -2.35
C ILE A 68 22.48 11.05 -1.94
N GLU A 69 21.76 10.93 -0.85
CA GLU A 69 20.91 11.98 -0.29
C GLU A 69 21.08 12.00 1.22
N GLY A 70 21.11 13.18 1.80
CA GLY A 70 21.11 13.37 3.24
C GLY A 70 20.08 14.44 3.63
N THR A 71 19.63 14.39 4.90
CA THR A 71 18.69 15.37 5.48
C THR A 71 19.35 16.22 6.54
N THR A 72 18.65 17.25 6.98
CA THR A 72 19.01 18.05 8.17
C THR A 72 19.03 17.21 9.43
N ASP A 73 18.29 16.10 9.47
CA ASP A 73 18.07 15.27 10.65
C ASP A 73 18.95 14.02 10.68
N SER A 74 20.05 14.04 9.90
CA SER A 74 21.05 12.98 9.80
C SER A 74 20.59 11.69 9.09
N ASP A 75 19.49 11.76 8.34
CA ASP A 75 19.10 10.66 7.47
C ASP A 75 20.05 10.52 6.29
N VAL A 76 20.19 9.30 5.82
CA VAL A 76 21.00 8.97 4.64
C VAL A 76 20.22 8.02 3.75
N ASN A 77 20.16 8.35 2.46
CA ASN A 77 19.63 7.47 1.43
C ASN A 77 20.70 7.31 0.33
N ALA A 78 21.09 6.07 0.04
CA ALA A 78 22.09 5.76 -0.97
C ALA A 78 21.56 4.70 -1.93
N GLY A 79 21.59 5.01 -3.23
CA GLY A 79 21.10 4.16 -4.30
C GLY A 79 22.15 3.87 -5.36
N LEU A 80 22.17 2.64 -5.86
CA LEU A 80 22.96 2.19 -6.99
C LEU A 80 22.04 1.51 -8.00
N ARG A 81 22.17 1.84 -9.26
CA ARG A 81 21.57 1.13 -10.37
C ARG A 81 22.60 0.91 -11.46
N TRP A 82 22.70 -0.31 -11.94
CA TRP A 82 23.59 -0.67 -13.05
C TRP A 82 22.91 -1.71 -13.94
N GLY A 83 22.97 -1.50 -15.24
CA GLY A 83 22.40 -2.42 -16.22
C GLY A 83 23.23 -2.53 -17.48
N VAL A 84 23.07 -3.66 -18.14
CA VAL A 84 23.67 -3.99 -19.41
C VAL A 84 22.62 -4.63 -20.31
N LYS A 85 22.59 -4.23 -21.59
CA LYS A 85 21.76 -4.86 -22.62
C LYS A 85 22.62 -5.17 -23.84
N GLN A 86 22.64 -6.42 -24.18
CA GLN A 86 23.20 -6.90 -25.45
C GLN A 86 22.06 -7.43 -26.32
N LYS A 87 22.38 -7.85 -27.54
CA LYS A 87 21.37 -8.27 -28.53
C LYS A 87 20.39 -9.33 -27.97
N GLU A 88 20.91 -10.31 -27.24
CA GLU A 88 20.15 -11.48 -26.76
C GLU A 88 20.00 -11.52 -25.25
N TYR A 89 20.76 -10.73 -24.49
CA TYR A 89 20.81 -10.77 -23.04
C TYR A 89 20.70 -9.39 -22.43
N GLY A 90 20.06 -9.30 -21.31
CA GLY A 90 20.05 -8.11 -20.48
C GLY A 90 20.22 -8.46 -19.01
N ALA A 91 20.81 -7.56 -18.25
CA ALA A 91 20.89 -7.67 -16.80
C ALA A 91 20.70 -6.30 -16.15
N LEU A 92 20.10 -6.30 -14.97
CA LEU A 92 19.95 -5.15 -14.09
C LEU A 92 20.32 -5.58 -12.67
N PHE A 93 21.14 -4.77 -12.03
CA PHE A 93 21.33 -4.79 -10.59
C PHE A 93 20.96 -3.41 -10.04
N ALA A 94 20.16 -3.38 -8.99
CA ALA A 94 19.88 -2.16 -8.25
C ALA A 94 19.86 -2.45 -6.76
N ALA A 95 20.36 -1.50 -5.97
CA ALA A 95 20.34 -1.59 -4.52
C ALA A 95 20.06 -0.20 -3.94
N ASN A 96 19.35 -0.17 -2.83
CA ASN A 96 19.08 1.03 -2.07
C ASN A 96 19.27 0.77 -0.58
N TYR A 97 19.85 1.73 0.12
CA TYR A 97 19.99 1.73 1.56
C TYR A 97 19.42 3.04 2.11
N LEU A 98 18.52 2.92 3.06
CA LEU A 98 17.90 4.03 3.77
C LEU A 98 18.19 3.89 5.26
N LYS A 99 18.68 4.98 5.87
CA LYS A 99 18.70 5.16 7.31
C LYS A 99 17.96 6.47 7.61
N GLN A 100 16.93 6.39 8.44
CA GLN A 100 16.17 7.53 8.94
C GLN A 100 16.23 7.54 10.46
N GLN A 101 16.41 8.70 11.04
CA GLN A 101 16.51 8.86 12.49
C GLN A 101 15.21 9.38 13.09
N GLY A 102 14.17 9.61 12.31
CA GLY A 102 12.86 10.11 12.76
C GLY A 102 12.92 11.42 13.54
N ASP A 103 11.97 12.31 13.33
CA ASP A 103 11.87 13.60 14.05
C ASP A 103 11.21 13.47 15.43
N ALA A 104 10.80 12.26 15.80
CA ALA A 104 10.01 12.03 17.00
C ALA A 104 10.87 12.03 18.27
N ASN A 105 10.35 12.69 19.30
CA ASN A 105 11.05 12.97 20.55
C ASN A 105 10.56 12.09 21.70
N PHE A 106 11.39 11.16 22.17
CA PHE A 106 11.15 10.44 23.41
C PHE A 106 11.73 11.21 24.61
N LEU A 107 11.00 11.28 25.73
CA LEU A 107 11.50 11.92 26.94
C LEU A 107 12.69 11.20 27.58
N ASN A 108 12.93 9.94 27.22
CA ASN A 108 14.11 9.16 27.66
C ASN A 108 15.31 9.28 26.71
N GLY A 109 15.18 10.04 25.61
CA GLY A 109 16.24 10.22 24.62
C GLY A 109 16.45 9.03 23.67
N SER A 110 15.49 8.09 23.59
CA SER A 110 15.49 7.04 22.57
C SER A 110 15.23 7.65 21.19
N ASP A 111 15.62 6.93 20.14
CA ASP A 111 15.43 7.31 18.75
C ASP A 111 14.34 6.43 18.10
N ALA A 112 13.56 7.01 17.18
CA ALA A 112 12.58 6.29 16.34
C ALA A 112 13.20 5.90 15.00
N ASP A 113 14.26 5.13 15.04
CA ASP A 113 15.10 4.80 13.89
C ASP A 113 14.40 3.88 12.89
N ARG A 114 14.76 4.06 11.62
CA ARG A 114 14.45 3.12 10.54
C ARG A 114 15.69 2.83 9.71
N LYS A 115 15.92 1.55 9.42
CA LYS A 115 16.95 1.08 8.48
C LYS A 115 16.29 0.16 7.46
N LYS A 116 16.52 0.43 6.18
CA LYS A 116 15.95 -0.38 5.11
C LYS A 116 16.98 -0.64 4.03
N THR A 117 17.06 -1.90 3.59
CA THR A 117 17.88 -2.32 2.46
C THR A 117 17.00 -2.99 1.42
N ASP A 118 17.07 -2.52 0.19
CA ASP A 118 16.38 -3.09 -0.97
C ASP A 118 17.41 -3.53 -2.02
N ILE A 119 17.26 -4.73 -2.56
CA ILE A 119 18.10 -5.24 -3.65
C ILE A 119 17.20 -5.81 -4.74
N LEU A 120 17.47 -5.46 -5.98
CA LEU A 120 16.81 -5.99 -7.16
C LEU A 120 17.86 -6.51 -8.14
N PHE A 121 17.66 -7.73 -8.60
CA PHE A 121 18.45 -8.34 -9.66
C PHE A 121 17.52 -8.88 -10.73
N LYS A 122 17.76 -8.53 -12.00
CA LYS A 122 17.06 -9.07 -13.16
C LYS A 122 18.02 -9.54 -14.22
N VAL A 123 17.68 -10.63 -14.87
CA VAL A 123 18.32 -11.07 -16.11
C VAL A 123 17.25 -11.49 -17.11
N ASN A 124 17.43 -11.12 -18.36
CA ASN A 124 16.59 -11.64 -19.42
C ASN A 124 17.42 -12.21 -20.59
N ALA A 125 16.78 -13.11 -21.32
CA ALA A 125 17.31 -13.65 -22.54
C ALA A 125 16.21 -13.74 -23.59
N THR A 126 16.53 -13.40 -24.84
CA THR A 126 15.64 -13.47 -25.99
C THR A 126 16.10 -14.58 -26.92
N SER A 127 15.15 -15.31 -27.51
CA SER A 127 15.42 -16.35 -28.54
C SER A 127 16.41 -17.45 -28.10
N LEU A 128 16.24 -17.97 -26.88
CA LEU A 128 17.05 -19.06 -26.36
C LEU A 128 16.98 -20.30 -27.28
N LEU A 129 18.14 -20.93 -27.52
CA LEU A 129 18.28 -22.24 -28.16
C LEU A 129 17.72 -22.37 -29.57
N GLY A 130 17.80 -21.32 -30.42
CA GLY A 130 17.41 -21.41 -31.83
C GLY A 130 15.92 -21.64 -32.05
N ALA A 131 15.09 -21.15 -31.15
CA ALA A 131 13.64 -21.23 -31.22
C ALA A 131 13.10 -20.65 -32.56
N ARG A 132 12.09 -21.31 -33.13
CA ARG A 132 11.44 -20.86 -34.38
C ARG A 132 10.59 -19.59 -34.18
N SER A 133 10.12 -19.35 -32.96
CA SER A 133 9.26 -18.20 -32.58
C SER A 133 10.02 -17.24 -31.67
N PRO A 134 9.80 -15.93 -31.78
CA PRO A 134 10.33 -14.97 -30.82
C PRO A 134 9.87 -15.32 -29.42
N GLN A 135 10.82 -15.35 -28.50
CA GLN A 135 10.54 -15.63 -27.07
C GLN A 135 11.45 -14.82 -26.19
N GLN A 136 10.99 -14.52 -24.99
CA GLN A 136 11.75 -13.85 -23.96
C GLN A 136 11.53 -14.57 -22.63
N THR A 137 12.62 -14.77 -21.90
CA THR A 137 12.58 -15.28 -20.53
C THR A 137 13.26 -14.26 -19.63
N GLU A 138 12.62 -13.89 -18.53
CA GLU A 138 13.16 -12.98 -17.53
C GLU A 138 13.09 -13.64 -16.15
N PHE A 139 14.20 -13.59 -15.43
CA PHE A 139 14.26 -13.92 -14.01
C PHE A 139 14.45 -12.66 -13.21
N THR A 140 13.65 -12.50 -12.15
CA THR A 140 13.71 -11.40 -11.19
C THR A 140 13.92 -11.96 -9.80
N TYR A 141 14.89 -11.39 -9.07
CA TYR A 141 15.06 -11.59 -7.64
C TYR A 141 14.99 -10.24 -6.93
N GLN A 142 14.23 -10.19 -5.84
CA GLN A 142 14.10 -9.01 -4.99
C GLN A 142 14.31 -9.41 -3.53
N PHE A 143 15.04 -8.59 -2.80
CA PHE A 143 15.29 -8.72 -1.37
C PHE A 143 14.98 -7.39 -0.68
N ILE A 144 14.30 -7.46 0.45
CA ILE A 144 14.01 -6.31 1.31
C ILE A 144 14.30 -6.72 2.76
N ASP A 145 15.00 -5.85 3.48
CA ASP A 145 15.23 -5.95 4.92
C ASP A 145 14.86 -4.60 5.53
N ASP A 146 13.91 -4.57 6.44
CA ASP A 146 13.38 -3.35 7.08
C ASP A 146 13.40 -3.55 8.60
N ASP A 147 14.10 -2.68 9.32
CA ASP A 147 14.13 -2.60 10.77
C ASP A 147 13.71 -1.18 11.15
N SER A 148 12.56 -1.04 11.79
CA SER A 148 11.95 0.26 12.00
C SER A 148 11.19 0.34 13.32
N TYR A 149 11.35 1.47 14.02
CA TYR A 149 10.39 1.84 15.06
C TYR A 149 8.99 1.90 14.46
N ARG A 150 8.04 1.21 15.09
CA ARG A 150 6.66 1.18 14.66
C ARG A 150 5.72 0.98 15.84
N SER A 151 5.11 2.05 16.30
CA SER A 151 4.09 2.00 17.34
C SER A 151 2.71 2.32 16.79
N LEU A 152 1.70 1.67 17.34
CA LEU A 152 0.28 2.04 17.13
C LEU A 152 -0.20 3.04 18.16
N LEU A 153 0.53 3.23 19.29
CA LEU A 153 0.19 4.23 20.30
C LEU A 153 0.51 5.62 19.76
N GLY A 154 -0.47 6.50 19.83
CA GLY A 154 -0.34 7.93 19.61
C GLY A 154 -0.19 8.70 20.91
N ILE A 155 -0.42 10.01 20.87
CA ILE A 155 -0.34 10.92 22.02
C ILE A 155 -1.71 11.50 22.35
N THR A 156 -1.87 12.02 23.58
CA THR A 156 -3.10 12.71 23.97
C THR A 156 -3.28 14.02 23.20
N ALA A 157 -4.51 14.50 23.07
CA ALA A 157 -4.79 15.80 22.45
C ALA A 157 -4.05 16.96 23.13
N ALA A 158 -3.86 16.89 24.44
CA ALA A 158 -3.14 17.91 25.21
C ALA A 158 -1.63 17.91 24.88
N ASP A 159 -1.00 16.74 24.77
CA ASP A 159 0.41 16.62 24.42
C ASP A 159 0.63 16.98 22.95
N TRP A 160 -0.30 16.61 22.05
CA TRP A 160 -0.26 17.00 20.65
C TRP A 160 -0.26 18.52 20.45
N GLN A 161 -1.05 19.25 21.22
CA GLN A 161 -1.05 20.72 21.19
C GLN A 161 0.23 21.34 21.73
N GLN A 162 0.95 20.65 22.61
CA GLN A 162 2.18 21.13 23.22
C GLN A 162 3.42 20.78 22.37
N ASP A 163 3.54 19.53 21.94
CA ASP A 163 4.60 18.99 21.09
C ASP A 163 4.03 17.83 20.25
N SER A 164 3.71 18.10 18.99
CA SER A 164 3.07 17.13 18.11
C SER A 164 3.97 15.95 17.72
N LEU A 165 5.28 16.08 17.90
CA LEU A 165 6.28 15.05 17.58
C LEU A 165 6.73 14.26 18.81
N GLN A 166 6.17 14.52 20.00
CA GLN A 166 6.46 13.74 21.19
C GLN A 166 6.00 12.30 21.04
N LEU A 167 6.80 11.34 21.53
CA LEU A 167 6.43 9.95 21.73
C LEU A 167 6.56 9.58 23.21
N TYR A 168 5.68 8.68 23.68
CA TYR A 168 5.79 8.18 25.05
C TYR A 168 6.88 7.11 25.16
N SER A 169 7.73 7.24 26.18
CA SER A 169 8.86 6.34 26.39
C SER A 169 8.46 4.87 26.63
N ALA A 170 7.18 4.63 26.98
CA ALA A 170 6.60 3.28 27.04
C ALA A 170 6.68 2.52 25.72
N THR A 171 6.71 3.23 24.59
CA THR A 171 6.80 2.65 23.24
C THR A 171 8.22 2.66 22.67
N ALA A 172 9.22 3.08 23.44
CA ALA A 172 10.60 3.18 22.95
C ALA A 172 11.20 1.85 22.47
N GLN A 173 10.56 0.73 22.78
CA GLN A 173 10.95 -0.59 22.33
C GLN A 173 9.95 -1.21 21.35
N ASP A 174 8.95 -0.45 20.89
CA ASP A 174 8.09 -0.87 19.79
C ASP A 174 8.94 -0.95 18.53
N ASN A 175 8.96 -2.11 17.91
CA ASN A 175 9.82 -2.36 16.76
C ASN A 175 9.17 -3.31 15.75
N HIS A 176 9.47 -3.11 14.50
CA HIS A 176 9.12 -3.97 13.38
C HIS A 176 10.38 -4.37 12.64
N GLN A 177 10.65 -5.67 12.55
CA GLN A 177 11.69 -6.23 11.70
C GLN A 177 11.03 -7.09 10.63
N GLY A 178 11.34 -6.81 9.37
CA GLY A 178 10.76 -7.53 8.23
C GLY A 178 11.84 -7.91 7.22
N ARG A 179 11.84 -9.17 6.78
CA ARG A 179 12.73 -9.65 5.73
C ARG A 179 11.97 -10.39 4.66
N GLN A 180 12.12 -9.94 3.42
CA GLN A 180 11.38 -10.47 2.27
C GLN A 180 12.32 -10.91 1.16
N HIS A 181 12.02 -12.07 0.57
CA HIS A 181 12.62 -12.57 -0.66
C HIS A 181 11.51 -12.83 -1.69
N LYS A 182 11.67 -12.32 -2.91
CA LYS A 182 10.78 -12.60 -4.03
C LYS A 182 11.59 -13.12 -5.22
N TYR A 183 11.12 -14.21 -5.79
CA TYR A 183 11.66 -14.82 -7.00
C TYR A 183 10.55 -14.87 -8.04
N GLN A 184 10.83 -14.47 -9.27
CA GLN A 184 9.87 -14.54 -10.37
C GLN A 184 10.58 -14.99 -11.64
N LEU A 185 9.95 -15.90 -12.36
CA LEU A 185 10.35 -16.34 -13.70
C LEU A 185 9.21 -16.06 -14.65
N SER A 186 9.40 -15.13 -15.57
CA SER A 186 8.46 -14.79 -16.64
C SER A 186 8.95 -15.35 -17.97
N HIS A 187 8.05 -15.98 -18.72
CA HIS A 187 8.34 -16.48 -20.06
C HIS A 187 7.25 -16.06 -21.03
N GLN A 188 7.64 -15.41 -22.11
CA GLN A 188 6.75 -14.97 -23.19
C GLN A 188 7.16 -15.65 -24.50
N VAL A 189 6.16 -16.13 -25.25
CA VAL A 189 6.34 -16.69 -26.60
C VAL A 189 5.35 -16.02 -27.54
N ASP A 190 5.84 -15.51 -28.67
CA ASP A 190 5.01 -14.99 -29.76
C ASP A 190 4.81 -16.07 -30.84
N LEU A 191 3.57 -16.47 -31.04
CA LEU A 191 3.16 -17.55 -31.97
C LEU A 191 2.38 -17.01 -33.19
N GLY A 192 2.79 -15.86 -33.72
CA GLY A 192 2.08 -15.17 -34.80
C GLY A 192 0.90 -14.37 -34.26
N ASP A 193 -0.32 -14.82 -34.50
CA ASP A 193 -1.53 -14.13 -34.03
C ASP A 193 -1.81 -14.39 -32.53
N SER A 194 -0.98 -15.19 -31.89
CA SER A 194 -1.10 -15.52 -30.47
C SER A 194 0.17 -15.19 -29.68
N ARG A 195 0.01 -14.68 -28.47
CA ARG A 195 1.08 -14.50 -27.51
C ARG A 195 0.73 -15.23 -26.23
N VAL A 196 1.66 -16.02 -25.72
CA VAL A 196 1.51 -16.70 -24.43
C VAL A 196 2.53 -16.11 -23.46
N ILE A 197 2.05 -15.70 -22.27
CA ILE A 197 2.85 -15.20 -21.16
C ILE A 197 2.61 -16.14 -19.99
N SER A 198 3.68 -16.63 -19.38
CA SER A 198 3.60 -17.50 -18.20
C SER A 198 4.54 -16.97 -17.13
N ASP A 199 4.03 -16.83 -15.92
CA ASP A 199 4.77 -16.37 -14.76
C ASP A 199 4.72 -17.42 -13.65
N PHE A 200 5.87 -17.63 -13.01
CA PHE A 200 6.02 -18.44 -11.82
C PHE A 200 6.66 -17.57 -10.76
N TYR A 201 6.11 -17.55 -9.57
CA TYR A 201 6.67 -16.77 -8.47
C TYR A 201 6.67 -17.54 -7.16
N TYR A 202 7.67 -17.25 -6.37
CA TYR A 202 7.76 -17.66 -4.97
C TYR A 202 8.18 -16.45 -4.15
N GLN A 203 7.57 -16.31 -2.99
CA GLN A 203 7.89 -15.24 -2.07
C GLN A 203 7.88 -15.78 -0.64
N SER A 204 8.81 -15.31 0.17
CA SER A 204 8.82 -15.53 1.61
C SER A 204 8.99 -14.20 2.33
N TYR A 205 8.36 -14.08 3.48
CA TYR A 205 8.45 -12.92 4.35
C TYR A 205 8.48 -13.39 5.78
N SER A 206 9.48 -13.00 6.54
CA SER A 206 9.53 -13.18 7.99
C SER A 206 9.38 -11.83 8.68
N GLN A 207 8.63 -11.79 9.75
CA GLN A 207 8.32 -10.58 10.50
C GLN A 207 8.46 -10.85 11.99
N GLN A 208 9.14 -9.93 12.68
CA GLN A 208 9.02 -9.77 14.13
C GLN A 208 8.40 -8.41 14.43
N LEU A 209 7.42 -8.38 15.29
CA LEU A 209 6.74 -7.17 15.72
C LEU A 209 6.64 -7.18 17.24
N ASP A 210 7.24 -6.19 17.87
CA ASP A 210 7.15 -5.93 19.30
C ASP A 210 6.34 -4.65 19.50
N GLN A 211 5.31 -4.68 20.31
CA GLN A 211 4.44 -3.53 20.55
C GLN A 211 4.00 -3.46 22.02
N LEU A 212 3.84 -2.26 22.53
CA LEU A 212 3.20 -2.06 23.82
C LEU A 212 1.75 -2.60 23.78
N GLY A 213 1.40 -3.56 24.62
CA GLY A 213 0.08 -4.21 24.64
C GLY A 213 -0.79 -3.83 25.82
N ALA A 214 -0.18 -3.59 26.99
CA ALA A 214 -0.92 -3.24 28.22
C ALA A 214 -0.08 -2.36 29.15
N PHE A 215 -0.78 -1.59 30.00
CA PHE A 215 -0.22 -0.80 31.07
C PHE A 215 -0.95 -1.14 32.38
N ASN A 216 -0.21 -1.51 33.44
CA ASN A 216 -0.76 -1.92 34.74
C ASN A 216 -1.89 -2.99 34.62
N GLY A 217 -1.70 -3.96 33.71
CA GLY A 217 -2.67 -5.04 33.47
C GLY A 217 -3.93 -4.64 32.72
N GLN A 218 -4.00 -3.41 32.21
CA GLN A 218 -5.10 -2.94 31.37
C GLN A 218 -4.64 -2.79 29.91
N ASN A 219 -5.43 -3.30 28.99
CA ASN A 219 -5.16 -3.15 27.54
C ASN A 219 -5.09 -1.68 27.15
N ILE A 220 -4.33 -1.41 26.09
CA ILE A 220 -4.21 -0.06 25.53
C ILE A 220 -5.59 0.44 25.07
N GLY A 221 -5.91 1.65 25.49
CA GLY A 221 -7.13 2.36 25.16
C GLY A 221 -7.09 3.77 25.74
N LEU A 222 -8.17 4.54 25.59
CA LEU A 222 -8.19 5.96 25.95
C LEU A 222 -7.84 6.20 27.44
N GLY A 223 -8.34 5.37 28.35
CA GLY A 223 -8.02 5.49 29.78
C GLY A 223 -6.54 5.25 30.06
N THR A 224 -5.98 4.17 29.56
CA THR A 224 -4.56 3.83 29.73
C THR A 224 -3.63 4.81 29.01
N LEU A 225 -4.06 5.44 27.91
CA LEU A 225 -3.31 6.48 27.22
C LEU A 225 -3.02 7.67 28.15
N TYR A 226 -4.02 8.13 28.91
CA TYR A 226 -3.82 9.22 29.89
C TYR A 226 -2.92 8.81 31.04
N ASP A 227 -3.02 7.57 31.51
CA ASP A 227 -2.17 7.03 32.58
C ASP A 227 -0.71 6.93 32.11
N ILE A 228 -0.47 6.45 30.88
CA ILE A 228 0.85 6.42 30.24
C ILE A 228 1.43 7.83 30.12
N ALA A 229 0.64 8.79 29.63
CA ALA A 229 1.05 10.19 29.51
C ALA A 229 1.40 10.81 30.87
N ALA A 230 0.64 10.51 31.90
CA ALA A 230 0.88 11.00 33.27
C ALA A 230 2.17 10.39 33.86
N PHE A 231 2.38 9.08 33.68
CA PHE A 231 3.60 8.40 34.11
C PHE A 231 4.83 8.92 33.36
N ASP A 232 4.76 9.05 32.06
CA ASP A 232 5.90 9.51 31.25
C ASP A 232 6.34 10.92 31.64
N ARG A 233 5.40 11.81 32.00
CA ARG A 233 5.70 13.14 32.52
C ARG A 233 6.28 13.11 33.93
N ASN A 234 5.78 12.22 34.79
CA ASN A 234 6.17 12.15 36.21
C ASN A 234 6.24 10.69 36.69
N PRO A 235 7.30 9.93 36.32
CA PRO A 235 7.45 8.53 36.66
C PRO A 235 7.40 8.25 38.16
N SER A 236 6.74 7.15 38.53
CA SER A 236 6.77 6.65 39.92
C SER A 236 8.17 6.14 40.28
N VAL A 237 8.56 6.26 41.56
CA VAL A 237 9.89 5.85 42.06
C VAL A 237 10.11 4.33 41.89
N ASN A 238 9.05 3.54 41.90
CA ASN A 238 9.11 2.09 41.79
C ASN A 238 8.98 1.58 40.35
N GLY A 239 8.70 2.46 39.37
CA GLY A 239 8.29 2.08 38.03
C GLY A 239 6.84 1.60 37.99
N ASP A 240 6.39 1.18 36.81
CA ASP A 240 5.07 0.59 36.58
C ASP A 240 5.17 -0.59 35.61
N ASP A 241 4.25 -1.55 35.76
CA ASP A 241 4.24 -2.74 34.93
C ASP A 241 3.65 -2.44 33.54
N ILE A 242 4.33 -2.91 32.51
CA ILE A 242 3.83 -2.92 31.14
C ILE A 242 3.86 -4.34 30.57
N ASN A 243 3.08 -4.58 29.54
CA ASN A 243 3.12 -5.82 28.79
C ASN A 243 3.41 -5.51 27.31
N MET A 244 4.38 -6.21 26.74
CA MET A 244 4.71 -6.16 25.31
C MET A 244 4.05 -7.33 24.60
N LEU A 245 3.35 -7.05 23.50
CA LEU A 245 2.91 -8.05 22.53
C LEU A 245 4.09 -8.35 21.62
N VAL A 246 4.49 -9.61 21.57
CA VAL A 246 5.56 -10.10 20.70
C VAL A 246 4.95 -10.98 19.64
N GLN A 247 5.16 -10.65 18.37
CA GLN A 247 4.69 -11.44 17.24
C GLN A 247 5.90 -11.89 16.42
N ASP A 248 5.96 -13.18 16.12
CA ASP A 248 6.99 -13.79 15.28
C ASP A 248 6.27 -14.60 14.19
N ASN A 249 6.29 -14.09 12.96
CA ASN A 249 5.44 -14.56 11.89
C ASN A 249 6.28 -14.91 10.66
N ASP A 250 5.97 -16.06 10.06
CA ASP A 250 6.57 -16.50 8.80
C ASP A 250 5.49 -16.67 7.75
N TYR A 251 5.73 -16.10 6.59
CA TYR A 251 4.81 -16.12 5.47
C TYR A 251 5.48 -16.64 4.20
N SER A 252 4.75 -17.40 3.40
CA SER A 252 5.21 -17.82 2.09
C SER A 252 4.07 -17.86 1.09
N ALA A 253 4.37 -17.59 -0.17
CA ALA A 253 3.42 -17.74 -1.26
C ALA A 253 4.11 -18.32 -2.50
N PHE A 254 3.37 -19.15 -3.23
CA PHE A 254 3.76 -19.68 -4.52
C PHE A 254 2.61 -19.49 -5.51
N GLY A 255 2.95 -19.11 -6.73
CA GLY A 255 1.94 -19.01 -7.78
C GLY A 255 2.48 -19.33 -9.16
N ALA A 256 1.57 -19.79 -10.01
CA ALA A 256 1.78 -19.99 -11.44
C ALA A 256 0.60 -19.40 -12.19
N GLN A 257 0.87 -18.54 -13.17
CA GLN A 257 -0.17 -17.97 -14.01
C GLN A 257 0.21 -18.03 -15.48
N THR A 258 -0.78 -18.11 -16.35
CA THR A 258 -0.59 -18.05 -17.78
C THR A 258 -1.69 -17.25 -18.45
N GLN A 259 -1.32 -16.50 -19.47
CA GLN A 259 -2.24 -15.75 -20.32
C GLN A 259 -1.96 -16.09 -21.78
N ALA A 260 -3.01 -16.43 -22.52
CA ALA A 260 -2.95 -16.63 -23.97
C ALA A 260 -3.75 -15.51 -24.64
N ILE A 261 -3.07 -14.56 -25.24
CA ILE A 261 -3.61 -13.40 -25.94
C ILE A 261 -3.70 -13.76 -27.42
N ASN A 262 -4.91 -13.83 -27.97
CA ASN A 262 -5.15 -14.23 -29.36
C ASN A 262 -5.75 -13.04 -30.13
N GLN A 263 -5.16 -12.72 -31.27
CA GLN A 263 -5.60 -11.65 -32.13
C GLN A 263 -6.41 -12.23 -33.31
N TYR A 264 -7.63 -11.74 -33.49
CA TYR A 264 -8.54 -12.12 -34.59
C TYR A 264 -8.88 -10.87 -35.41
N GLY A 265 -8.02 -10.52 -36.37
CA GLY A 265 -8.10 -9.23 -37.06
C GLY A 265 -7.92 -8.07 -36.09
N GLU A 266 -8.95 -7.24 -35.96
CA GLU A 266 -8.93 -6.10 -35.00
C GLU A 266 -9.41 -6.51 -33.59
N HIS A 267 -9.93 -7.72 -33.41
CA HIS A 267 -10.47 -8.21 -32.15
C HIS A 267 -9.41 -9.01 -31.38
N GLN A 268 -9.53 -9.01 -30.05
CA GLN A 268 -8.62 -9.75 -29.19
C GLN A 268 -9.41 -10.59 -28.19
N ILE A 269 -8.98 -11.83 -27.96
CA ILE A 269 -9.49 -12.68 -26.89
C ILE A 269 -8.30 -13.12 -26.04
N THR A 270 -8.41 -12.92 -24.73
CA THR A 270 -7.41 -13.33 -23.75
C THR A 270 -8.01 -14.40 -22.85
N TYR A 271 -7.32 -15.52 -22.74
CA TYR A 271 -7.61 -16.56 -21.74
C TYR A 271 -6.56 -16.50 -20.67
N SER A 272 -6.96 -16.55 -19.41
CA SER A 272 -6.05 -16.52 -18.27
C SER A 272 -6.38 -17.64 -17.29
N ALA A 273 -5.35 -18.22 -16.69
CA ALA A 273 -5.47 -19.14 -15.59
C ALA A 273 -4.37 -18.86 -14.57
N ARG A 274 -4.72 -18.92 -13.28
CA ARG A 274 -3.80 -18.73 -12.17
C ARG A 274 -4.07 -19.78 -11.11
N TYR A 275 -3.00 -20.36 -10.59
CA TYR A 275 -2.98 -21.12 -9.35
C TYR A 275 -2.12 -20.36 -8.36
N HIS A 276 -2.64 -20.15 -7.16
CA HIS A 276 -1.96 -19.47 -6.08
C HIS A 276 -2.16 -20.22 -4.77
N THR A 277 -1.13 -20.33 -3.97
CA THR A 277 -1.23 -20.81 -2.60
C THR A 277 -0.38 -19.91 -1.71
N ASP A 278 -0.88 -19.62 -0.54
CA ASP A 278 -0.16 -18.90 0.49
C ASP A 278 -0.30 -19.58 1.84
N LYS A 279 0.68 -19.34 2.71
CA LYS A 279 0.76 -19.88 4.05
C LYS A 279 1.26 -18.82 5.02
N ALA A 280 0.59 -18.68 6.16
CA ALA A 280 1.00 -17.82 7.27
C ALA A 280 1.16 -18.65 8.54
N GLU A 281 2.36 -18.66 9.13
CA GLU A 281 2.62 -19.21 10.45
C GLU A 281 2.74 -18.06 11.44
N MET A 282 1.79 -17.97 12.38
CA MET A 282 1.67 -16.87 13.32
C MET A 282 1.97 -17.35 14.73
N ARG A 283 2.85 -16.62 15.43
CA ARG A 283 3.17 -16.89 16.84
C ARG A 283 3.06 -15.60 17.64
N PHE A 284 2.26 -15.65 18.68
CA PHE A 284 2.03 -14.54 19.58
C PHE A 284 2.53 -14.89 20.97
N GLY A 285 3.22 -13.93 21.57
CA GLY A 285 3.69 -14.01 22.94
C GLY A 285 3.33 -12.76 23.72
N ASP A 286 3.17 -12.92 25.04
CA ASP A 286 3.08 -11.82 25.98
C ASP A 286 4.40 -11.77 26.77
N GLN A 287 4.96 -10.57 26.90
CA GLN A 287 6.18 -10.33 27.64
C GLN A 287 5.96 -9.22 28.66
N THR A 288 6.03 -9.58 29.93
CA THR A 288 5.99 -8.59 31.01
C THR A 288 7.27 -7.75 31.00
N ALA A 289 7.16 -6.49 31.34
CA ALA A 289 8.27 -5.59 31.46
C ALA A 289 8.01 -4.54 32.55
N LEU A 290 9.08 -3.99 33.12
CA LEU A 290 9.03 -2.91 34.06
C LEU A 290 9.46 -1.60 33.36
N TRP A 291 8.57 -0.62 33.32
CA TRP A 291 8.88 0.73 32.88
C TRP A 291 9.36 1.55 34.08
N GLN A 292 10.66 1.82 34.13
CA GLN A 292 11.35 2.34 35.30
C GLN A 292 11.19 3.86 35.48
N ALA A 293 11.56 4.36 36.64
CA ALA A 293 11.53 5.79 36.97
C ALA A 293 12.42 6.67 36.06
N ASP A 294 13.48 6.11 35.49
CA ASP A 294 14.33 6.79 34.51
C ASP A 294 13.80 6.64 33.06
N ARG A 295 12.60 6.11 32.89
CA ARG A 295 11.91 5.80 31.64
C ARG A 295 12.57 4.70 30.80
N SER A 296 13.54 3.96 31.34
CA SER A 296 14.03 2.75 30.69
C SER A 296 13.03 1.59 30.85
N ILE A 297 13.04 0.64 29.90
CA ILE A 297 12.18 -0.55 29.92
C ILE A 297 13.07 -1.77 30.10
N VAL A 298 12.77 -2.58 31.12
CA VAL A 298 13.45 -3.85 31.40
C VAL A 298 12.43 -4.96 31.18
N ARG A 299 12.67 -5.80 30.16
CA ARG A 299 11.81 -6.92 29.77
C ARG A 299 12.18 -8.21 30.51
N ASP A 300 11.17 -9.01 30.85
CA ASP A 300 11.30 -10.38 31.32
C ASP A 300 11.33 -11.37 30.14
N GLU A 301 11.29 -12.68 30.44
CA GLU A 301 11.13 -13.71 29.42
C GLU A 301 9.72 -13.66 28.81
N SER A 302 9.64 -13.88 27.49
CA SER A 302 8.35 -13.92 26.79
C SER A 302 7.71 -15.32 26.94
N ASN A 303 6.39 -15.34 27.04
CA ASN A 303 5.60 -16.56 27.05
C ASN A 303 4.75 -16.64 25.78
N SER A 304 4.87 -17.74 25.02
CA SER A 304 3.99 -17.99 23.88
C SER A 304 2.57 -18.30 24.38
N VAL A 305 1.60 -17.56 23.87
CA VAL A 305 0.18 -17.68 24.28
C VAL A 305 -0.71 -18.23 23.17
N LEU A 306 -0.31 -18.05 21.91
CA LEU A 306 -1.08 -18.47 20.75
C LEU A 306 -0.12 -18.77 19.58
N ALA A 307 -0.39 -19.83 18.85
CA ALA A 307 0.23 -20.11 17.57
C ALA A 307 -0.77 -20.80 16.64
N TYR A 308 -0.82 -20.36 15.39
CA TYR A 308 -1.66 -20.97 14.37
C TYR A 308 -1.01 -20.89 12.99
N THR A 309 -1.53 -21.70 12.08
CA THR A 309 -1.15 -21.70 10.67
C THR A 309 -2.40 -21.49 9.83
N ASP A 310 -2.35 -20.51 8.94
CA ASP A 310 -3.34 -20.30 7.90
C ASP A 310 -2.76 -20.75 6.56
N ASP A 311 -3.47 -21.61 5.86
CA ASP A 311 -3.19 -22.05 4.51
C ASP A 311 -4.34 -21.63 3.59
N ALA A 312 -4.03 -21.01 2.46
CA ALA A 312 -5.03 -20.69 1.45
C ALA A 312 -4.59 -21.14 0.07
N THR A 313 -5.54 -21.58 -0.72
CA THR A 313 -5.33 -21.99 -2.11
C THR A 313 -6.41 -21.36 -2.98
N ALA A 314 -6.01 -20.72 -4.08
CA ALA A 314 -6.90 -20.09 -5.03
C ALA A 314 -6.66 -20.59 -6.45
N LEU A 315 -7.75 -20.82 -7.18
CA LEU A 315 -7.77 -21.09 -8.61
C LEU A 315 -8.60 -20.02 -9.31
N THR A 316 -7.96 -19.21 -10.15
CA THR A 316 -8.62 -18.17 -10.95
C THR A 316 -8.60 -18.55 -12.42
N SER A 317 -9.70 -18.38 -13.12
CA SER A 317 -9.82 -18.56 -14.57
C SER A 317 -10.56 -17.38 -15.16
N ALA A 318 -10.06 -16.79 -16.25
CA ALA A 318 -10.71 -15.64 -16.87
C ALA A 318 -10.70 -15.74 -18.40
N ILE A 319 -11.72 -15.14 -18.99
CA ILE A 319 -11.82 -14.86 -20.41
C ILE A 319 -12.18 -13.39 -20.61
N ASP A 320 -11.35 -12.68 -21.35
CA ASP A 320 -11.57 -11.29 -21.74
C ASP A 320 -11.63 -11.19 -23.26
N SER A 321 -12.60 -10.47 -23.78
CA SER A 321 -12.72 -10.20 -25.22
C SER A 321 -12.80 -8.70 -25.47
N LEU A 322 -12.00 -8.21 -26.41
CA LEU A 322 -11.94 -6.82 -26.82
C LEU A 322 -12.31 -6.71 -28.31
N TRP A 323 -13.47 -6.13 -28.57
CA TRP A 323 -14.01 -5.92 -29.90
C TRP A 323 -13.81 -4.48 -30.32
N ARG A 324 -13.17 -4.24 -31.47
CA ARG A 324 -12.94 -2.91 -32.02
C ARG A 324 -13.78 -2.70 -33.27
N TRP A 325 -14.46 -1.57 -33.33
CA TRP A 325 -15.33 -1.21 -34.45
C TRP A 325 -15.46 0.30 -34.57
N GLN A 326 -15.00 0.91 -35.66
CA GLN A 326 -15.18 2.36 -35.99
C GLN A 326 -14.89 3.32 -34.82
N GLY A 327 -13.75 3.19 -34.16
CA GLY A 327 -13.34 4.02 -33.02
C GLY A 327 -13.95 3.60 -31.67
N MET A 328 -14.87 2.63 -31.68
CA MET A 328 -15.44 2.05 -30.47
C MET A 328 -14.71 0.75 -30.10
N GLN A 329 -14.46 0.57 -28.82
CA GLN A 329 -13.94 -0.68 -28.26
C GLN A 329 -14.95 -1.17 -27.21
N ILE A 330 -15.37 -2.42 -27.35
CA ILE A 330 -16.26 -3.10 -26.42
C ILE A 330 -15.48 -4.19 -25.73
N LYS A 331 -15.41 -4.15 -24.42
CA LYS A 331 -14.79 -5.20 -23.59
C LYS A 331 -15.88 -6.01 -22.90
N LEU A 332 -15.76 -7.34 -22.97
CA LEU A 332 -16.52 -8.30 -22.19
C LEU A 332 -15.53 -9.17 -21.44
N GLY A 333 -15.67 -9.25 -20.14
CA GLY A 333 -14.84 -10.09 -19.27
C GLY A 333 -15.70 -10.96 -18.36
N LEU A 334 -15.19 -12.15 -18.08
CA LEU A 334 -15.75 -13.06 -17.09
C LEU A 334 -14.61 -13.75 -16.37
N THR A 335 -14.54 -13.55 -15.06
CA THR A 335 -13.58 -14.23 -14.18
C THR A 335 -14.33 -15.15 -13.23
N TYR A 336 -13.81 -16.32 -13.04
CA TYR A 336 -14.20 -17.27 -11.98
C TYR A 336 -13.05 -17.46 -11.02
N GLU A 337 -13.32 -17.39 -9.75
CA GLU A 337 -12.36 -17.69 -8.71
C GLU A 337 -12.93 -18.68 -7.70
N HIS A 338 -12.10 -19.61 -7.26
CA HIS A 338 -12.39 -20.53 -6.18
C HIS A 338 -11.26 -20.46 -5.17
N VAL A 339 -11.60 -20.24 -3.91
CA VAL A 339 -10.66 -20.12 -2.78
C VAL A 339 -11.02 -21.15 -1.72
N SER A 340 -10.01 -21.82 -1.18
CA SER A 340 -10.12 -22.69 -0.02
C SER A 340 -9.16 -22.18 1.05
N VAL A 341 -9.65 -22.01 2.26
CA VAL A 341 -8.91 -21.48 3.42
C VAL A 341 -9.02 -22.48 4.56
N ASN A 342 -7.89 -22.73 5.19
CA ASN A 342 -7.79 -23.59 6.36
C ASN A 342 -6.97 -22.89 7.44
N ARG A 343 -7.40 -22.95 8.70
CA ARG A 343 -6.65 -22.52 9.88
C ARG A 343 -6.48 -23.67 10.85
N GLU A 344 -5.24 -23.99 11.19
CA GLU A 344 -4.86 -24.95 12.22
C GLU A 344 -4.28 -24.22 13.43
N ILE A 345 -4.90 -24.39 14.60
CA ILE A 345 -4.44 -23.79 15.85
C ILE A 345 -3.54 -24.80 16.58
N SER A 346 -2.25 -24.46 16.72
CA SER A 346 -1.25 -25.36 17.30
C SER A 346 -0.97 -25.08 18.77
N LEU A 347 -1.22 -23.86 19.27
CA LEU A 347 -1.12 -23.50 20.67
C LEU A 347 -2.27 -22.56 21.01
N VAL A 348 -3.15 -22.98 21.93
CA VAL A 348 -4.39 -22.26 22.28
C VAL A 348 -4.41 -21.94 23.76
N PHE A 349 -4.79 -20.72 24.07
CA PHE A 349 -5.24 -20.34 25.40
C PHE A 349 -6.79 -20.25 25.36
N ALA A 350 -7.46 -21.37 25.73
CA ALA A 350 -8.90 -21.56 25.90
C ALA A 350 -9.83 -21.35 24.66
N GLY A 351 -10.28 -22.46 24.08
CA GLY A 351 -11.60 -22.57 23.44
C GLY A 351 -11.79 -21.85 22.10
N LEU A 352 -10.75 -21.68 21.32
CA LEU A 352 -10.85 -21.08 20.00
C LEU A 352 -10.99 -22.16 18.92
N ASP A 353 -11.86 -21.94 17.94
CA ASP A 353 -12.20 -22.91 16.90
C ASP A 353 -11.27 -22.80 15.69
N GLU A 354 -10.98 -23.94 15.05
CA GLU A 354 -10.33 -24.01 13.73
C GLU A 354 -11.29 -23.52 12.65
N ALA A 355 -10.76 -22.99 11.56
CA ALA A 355 -11.53 -22.58 10.38
C ALA A 355 -11.16 -23.45 9.18
N ASP A 356 -12.17 -23.98 8.49
CA ASP A 356 -12.01 -24.72 7.24
C ASP A 356 -13.22 -24.39 6.36
N PHE A 357 -13.01 -23.62 5.30
CA PHE A 357 -14.08 -23.24 4.39
C PHE A 357 -13.56 -23.05 2.97
N SER A 358 -14.46 -23.07 2.01
CA SER A 358 -14.19 -22.74 0.63
C SER A 358 -15.34 -21.95 0.04
N ASP A 359 -14.99 -21.02 -0.83
CA ASP A 359 -15.97 -20.19 -1.51
C ASP A 359 -15.57 -19.95 -2.96
N SER A 360 -16.54 -19.54 -3.80
CA SER A 360 -16.26 -19.28 -5.21
C SER A 360 -17.29 -18.36 -5.84
N ASP A 361 -16.85 -17.52 -6.76
CA ASP A 361 -17.75 -16.61 -7.44
C ASP A 361 -17.37 -16.30 -8.89
N TRP A 362 -18.36 -15.77 -9.62
CA TRP A 362 -18.25 -15.28 -10.99
C TRP A 362 -18.30 -13.77 -11.03
N MET A 363 -17.29 -13.15 -11.64
CA MET A 363 -17.12 -11.71 -11.74
C MET A 363 -17.25 -11.26 -13.19
N PRO A 364 -18.46 -10.92 -13.66
CA PRO A 364 -18.67 -10.38 -15.00
C PRO A 364 -18.20 -8.92 -15.08
N GLN A 365 -17.69 -8.54 -16.25
CA GLN A 365 -17.29 -7.17 -16.58
C GLN A 365 -17.78 -6.81 -17.99
N PHE A 366 -18.30 -5.59 -18.13
CA PHE A 366 -18.66 -4.98 -19.41
C PHE A 366 -18.10 -3.56 -19.46
N GLY A 367 -17.49 -3.19 -20.59
CA GLY A 367 -17.00 -1.83 -20.78
C GLY A 367 -17.07 -1.40 -22.25
N VAL A 368 -17.25 -0.10 -22.44
CA VAL A 368 -17.22 0.54 -23.76
C VAL A 368 -16.25 1.72 -23.69
N LEU A 369 -15.42 1.83 -24.71
CA LEU A 369 -14.52 2.96 -24.91
C LEU A 369 -14.76 3.49 -26.32
N TYR A 370 -14.86 4.80 -26.47
CA TYR A 370 -15.06 5.47 -27.75
C TYR A 370 -14.05 6.60 -27.95
N ASP A 371 -13.24 6.47 -29.00
CA ASP A 371 -12.26 7.48 -29.42
C ASP A 371 -12.90 8.43 -30.43
N ALA A 372 -13.00 9.72 -30.10
CA ALA A 372 -13.62 10.78 -30.90
C ALA A 372 -12.62 11.94 -31.13
N GLY A 373 -11.57 11.70 -31.89
CA GLY A 373 -10.50 12.67 -32.12
C GLY A 373 -9.69 12.91 -30.85
N ASP A 374 -9.69 14.14 -30.35
CA ASP A 374 -8.95 14.53 -29.13
C ASP A 374 -9.66 14.05 -27.85
N TRP A 375 -10.88 13.54 -27.96
CA TRP A 375 -11.68 13.02 -26.86
C TRP A 375 -11.70 11.50 -26.84
N ARG A 376 -11.71 10.97 -25.61
CA ARG A 376 -11.95 9.57 -25.33
C ARG A 376 -13.02 9.46 -24.24
N PHE A 377 -14.06 8.72 -24.50
CA PHE A 377 -15.12 8.43 -23.55
C PHE A 377 -15.09 6.97 -23.15
N SER A 378 -15.35 6.67 -21.89
CA SER A 378 -15.51 5.28 -21.46
C SER A 378 -16.61 5.12 -20.42
N THR A 379 -17.20 3.94 -20.41
CA THR A 379 -18.09 3.49 -19.35
C THR A 379 -17.84 2.03 -19.08
N ASP A 380 -17.95 1.62 -17.83
CA ASP A 380 -17.86 0.22 -17.43
C ASP A 380 -18.78 -0.10 -16.26
N ILE A 381 -19.12 -1.38 -16.19
CA ILE A 381 -19.77 -2.02 -15.06
C ILE A 381 -19.00 -3.31 -14.77
N ARG A 382 -18.71 -3.57 -13.51
CA ARG A 382 -18.05 -4.79 -13.07
C ARG A 382 -18.53 -5.23 -11.70
N ARG A 383 -18.61 -6.55 -11.50
CA ARG A 383 -18.71 -7.16 -10.19
C ARG A 383 -17.31 -7.56 -9.73
N ALA A 384 -17.01 -7.32 -8.46
CA ALA A 384 -15.80 -7.82 -7.82
C ALA A 384 -16.19 -8.59 -6.55
N TRP A 385 -15.36 -9.55 -6.18
CA TRP A 385 -15.55 -10.44 -5.08
C TRP A 385 -14.22 -10.69 -4.37
N ALA A 386 -14.26 -10.83 -3.04
CA ALA A 386 -13.11 -11.21 -2.24
C ALA A 386 -13.54 -12.23 -1.19
N ALA A 387 -12.87 -13.39 -1.17
CA ALA A 387 -13.09 -14.40 -0.15
C ALA A 387 -12.77 -13.86 1.24
N ALA A 388 -13.46 -14.36 2.25
CA ALA A 388 -13.11 -14.10 3.65
C ALA A 388 -11.72 -14.67 3.97
N SER A 389 -10.99 -13.99 4.87
CA SER A 389 -9.77 -14.55 5.46
C SER A 389 -10.09 -15.58 6.53
N ALA A 390 -9.11 -16.42 6.92
CA ALA A 390 -9.27 -17.35 8.04
C ALA A 390 -9.58 -16.66 9.37
N GLY A 391 -9.21 -15.39 9.50
CA GLY A 391 -9.50 -14.54 10.67
C GLY A 391 -10.80 -13.74 10.57
N ASN A 392 -11.64 -13.97 9.56
CA ASN A 392 -12.93 -13.30 9.45
C ASN A 392 -13.97 -13.95 10.36
N LEU A 393 -14.64 -13.16 11.20
CA LEU A 393 -15.59 -13.64 12.20
C LEU A 393 -16.80 -14.33 11.57
N THR A 394 -17.34 -13.77 10.49
CA THR A 394 -18.54 -14.29 9.83
C THR A 394 -18.23 -15.30 8.75
N GLN A 395 -16.99 -15.35 8.26
CA GLN A 395 -16.54 -16.13 7.10
C GLN A 395 -17.33 -15.82 5.82
N GLU A 396 -17.89 -14.62 5.73
CA GLU A 396 -18.65 -14.14 4.57
C GLU A 396 -17.75 -13.35 3.63
N ALA A 397 -17.85 -13.64 2.34
CA ALA A 397 -17.11 -12.94 1.31
C ALA A 397 -17.61 -11.50 1.15
N GLN A 398 -16.70 -10.60 0.77
CA GLN A 398 -17.05 -9.26 0.33
C GLN A 398 -17.43 -9.28 -1.13
N GLU A 399 -18.54 -8.61 -1.46
CA GLU A 399 -18.99 -8.40 -2.83
C GLU A 399 -19.06 -6.91 -3.14
N SER A 400 -18.88 -6.56 -4.41
CA SER A 400 -19.10 -5.18 -4.84
C SER A 400 -19.52 -5.08 -6.29
N LEU A 401 -20.31 -4.05 -6.59
CA LEU A 401 -20.74 -3.70 -7.93
C LEU A 401 -20.30 -2.28 -8.25
N HIS A 402 -19.55 -2.11 -9.32
CA HIS A 402 -18.95 -0.85 -9.72
C HIS A 402 -19.54 -0.35 -11.02
N TYR A 403 -19.90 0.92 -11.06
CA TYR A 403 -20.32 1.67 -12.25
C TYR A 403 -19.39 2.86 -12.42
N GLN A 404 -18.89 3.07 -13.62
CA GLN A 404 -18.02 4.19 -13.91
C GLN A 404 -18.26 4.76 -15.28
N VAL A 405 -18.15 6.08 -15.41
CA VAL A 405 -18.08 6.80 -16.67
C VAL A 405 -16.90 7.75 -16.65
N SER A 406 -16.21 7.90 -17.79
CA SER A 406 -15.11 8.86 -17.90
C SER A 406 -15.06 9.55 -19.24
N ALA A 407 -14.49 10.76 -19.24
CA ALA A 407 -14.16 11.53 -20.43
C ALA A 407 -12.71 12.03 -20.30
N GLN A 408 -11.91 11.79 -21.33
CA GLN A 408 -10.53 12.25 -21.42
C GLN A 408 -10.37 13.13 -22.64
N TYR A 409 -9.59 14.20 -22.50
CA TYR A 409 -9.21 15.10 -23.57
C TYR A 409 -7.68 15.26 -23.60
N ALA A 410 -7.10 15.18 -24.79
CA ALA A 410 -5.67 15.42 -24.97
C ALA A 410 -5.41 16.12 -26.30
N SER A 411 -5.02 17.38 -26.27
CA SER A 411 -4.65 18.18 -27.44
C SER A 411 -3.77 19.36 -27.07
N GLU A 412 -2.78 19.70 -27.91
CA GLU A 412 -1.95 20.91 -27.86
C GLU A 412 -1.39 21.27 -26.47
N GLY A 413 -0.88 20.27 -25.74
CA GLY A 413 -0.31 20.45 -24.39
C GLY A 413 -1.33 20.48 -23.26
N ILE A 414 -2.65 20.40 -23.55
CA ILE A 414 -3.72 20.25 -22.58
C ILE A 414 -4.04 18.77 -22.42
N LYS A 415 -4.15 18.31 -21.16
CA LYS A 415 -4.72 17.02 -20.79
C LYS A 415 -5.81 17.28 -19.76
N ALA A 416 -6.96 16.68 -19.96
CA ALA A 416 -8.05 16.72 -19.01
C ALA A 416 -8.67 15.33 -18.89
N ASP A 417 -8.96 14.90 -17.69
CA ASP A 417 -9.73 13.70 -17.40
C ASP A 417 -10.81 13.99 -16.36
N LEU A 418 -11.98 13.47 -16.62
CA LEU A 418 -13.12 13.52 -15.71
C LEU A 418 -13.65 12.11 -15.55
N ARG A 419 -13.84 11.68 -14.31
CA ARG A 419 -14.41 10.39 -13.96
C ARG A 419 -15.50 10.55 -12.93
N ALA A 420 -16.60 9.83 -13.08
CA ALA A 420 -17.62 9.68 -12.06
C ALA A 420 -17.88 8.19 -11.84
N TYR A 421 -18.08 7.80 -10.59
CA TYR A 421 -18.28 6.39 -10.23
C TYR A 421 -19.29 6.24 -9.08
N VAL A 422 -19.89 5.06 -9.04
CA VAL A 422 -20.70 4.55 -7.94
C VAL A 422 -20.24 3.12 -7.65
N GLN A 423 -20.12 2.79 -6.38
CA GLN A 423 -19.71 1.47 -5.90
C GLN A 423 -20.63 1.04 -4.76
N GLU A 424 -21.26 -0.09 -4.92
CA GLU A 424 -22.10 -0.74 -3.91
C GLU A 424 -21.29 -1.90 -3.32
N PHE A 425 -21.15 -1.94 -2.00
CA PHE A 425 -20.45 -2.99 -1.28
C PHE A 425 -21.39 -3.73 -0.37
N ASP A 426 -21.36 -5.06 -0.44
CA ASP A 426 -21.97 -5.97 0.51
C ASP A 426 -20.86 -6.63 1.33
N ASN A 427 -21.02 -6.68 2.66
CA ASN A 427 -20.04 -7.28 3.58
C ASN A 427 -18.62 -6.69 3.42
N LEU A 428 -18.46 -5.38 3.47
CA LEU A 428 -17.16 -4.75 3.34
C LEU A 428 -16.20 -5.25 4.43
N HIS A 429 -15.07 -5.84 4.03
CA HIS A 429 -14.05 -6.32 4.94
C HIS A 429 -13.24 -5.16 5.54
N VAL A 430 -13.14 -5.13 6.87
CA VAL A 430 -12.30 -4.19 7.60
C VAL A 430 -11.39 -4.97 8.54
N ASP A 431 -10.14 -4.60 8.57
CA ASP A 431 -9.14 -5.30 9.36
C ASP A 431 -9.09 -4.79 10.79
N CYS A 432 -8.93 -5.73 11.71
CA CYS A 432 -8.70 -5.48 13.11
C CYS A 432 -7.21 -5.24 13.38
N ASP A 433 -6.87 -4.17 14.04
CA ASP A 433 -5.51 -3.96 14.55
C ASP A 433 -5.41 -4.31 16.05
N SER A 434 -4.21 -4.31 16.60
CA SER A 434 -3.96 -4.70 17.99
C SER A 434 -4.64 -3.80 19.03
N TYR A 435 -5.14 -2.63 18.63
CA TYR A 435 -5.81 -1.66 19.49
C TYR A 435 -7.27 -1.42 19.07
N SER A 436 -7.75 -2.14 18.05
CA SER A 436 -9.16 -2.11 17.71
C SER A 436 -10.00 -2.78 18.79
N MET A 437 -11.28 -2.43 18.80
CA MET A 437 -12.23 -3.02 19.75
C MET A 437 -12.66 -4.45 19.38
N CYS A 438 -12.08 -5.05 18.32
CA CYS A 438 -12.36 -6.43 17.93
C CYS A 438 -12.12 -7.41 19.10
N VAL A 439 -12.98 -8.40 19.22
CA VAL A 439 -13.08 -9.31 20.40
C VAL A 439 -11.77 -10.04 20.71
N ASP A 440 -11.03 -10.48 19.73
CA ASP A 440 -9.66 -11.01 19.89
C ASP A 440 -8.84 -10.80 18.61
N THR A 441 -8.12 -9.69 18.54
CA THR A 441 -7.34 -9.27 17.38
C THR A 441 -6.19 -10.20 17.00
N ARG A 442 -5.87 -11.19 17.83
CA ARG A 442 -4.85 -12.20 17.51
C ARG A 442 -5.39 -13.32 16.62
N LEU A 443 -6.67 -13.63 16.71
CA LEU A 443 -7.34 -14.64 15.90
C LEU A 443 -8.34 -14.04 14.91
N LEU A 444 -9.12 -13.05 15.38
CA LEU A 444 -10.08 -12.34 14.54
C LEU A 444 -9.37 -11.12 13.98
N THR A 445 -8.90 -11.25 12.76
CA THR A 445 -8.11 -10.20 12.07
C THR A 445 -8.95 -9.38 11.12
N GLN A 446 -10.22 -9.74 10.93
CA GLN A 446 -11.11 -9.10 9.98
C GLN A 446 -12.57 -9.15 10.47
N GLU A 447 -13.28 -8.05 10.31
CA GLU A 447 -14.72 -7.92 10.57
C GLU A 447 -15.44 -7.46 9.30
N ASN A 448 -16.69 -7.86 9.11
CA ASN A 448 -17.53 -7.42 8.02
C ASN A 448 -18.36 -6.21 8.46
N ILE A 449 -18.24 -5.13 7.70
CA ILE A 449 -19.16 -4.00 7.78
C ILE A 449 -20.30 -4.27 6.79
N PRO A 450 -21.56 -4.02 7.17
CA PRO A 450 -22.68 -4.19 6.25
C PRO A 450 -22.64 -3.17 5.11
N ASP A 451 -23.66 -3.20 4.28
CA ASP A 451 -23.79 -2.50 3.02
C ASP A 451 -23.32 -1.05 3.04
N VAL A 452 -22.42 -0.73 2.14
CA VAL A 452 -21.84 0.61 1.97
C VAL A 452 -22.03 1.06 0.53
N LEU A 453 -22.54 2.28 0.36
CA LEU A 453 -22.59 2.97 -0.92
C LEU A 453 -21.48 4.01 -0.98
N SER A 454 -20.59 3.88 -1.96
CA SER A 454 -19.56 4.87 -2.25
C SER A 454 -19.77 5.49 -3.62
N TYR A 455 -19.63 6.80 -3.73
CA TYR A 455 -19.72 7.52 -5.01
C TYR A 455 -18.77 8.71 -5.03
N GLY A 456 -18.31 9.05 -6.23
CA GLY A 456 -17.36 10.14 -6.34
C GLY A 456 -17.17 10.67 -7.76
N ILE A 457 -16.46 11.80 -7.80
CA ILE A 457 -16.03 12.47 -9.03
C ILE A 457 -14.54 12.78 -8.91
N GLU A 458 -13.79 12.47 -9.95
CA GLU A 458 -12.37 12.79 -10.07
C GLU A 458 -12.16 13.69 -11.30
N LEU A 459 -11.39 14.75 -11.13
CA LEU A 459 -11.00 15.68 -12.18
C LEU A 459 -9.48 15.83 -12.21
N GLY A 460 -8.86 15.53 -13.33
CA GLY A 460 -7.45 15.81 -13.61
C GLY A 460 -7.32 16.85 -14.71
N LEU A 461 -6.49 17.86 -14.52
CA LEU A 461 -6.13 18.85 -15.52
C LEU A 461 -4.61 18.99 -15.58
N GLY A 462 -4.04 18.92 -16.77
CA GLY A 462 -2.62 19.16 -17.02
C GLY A 462 -2.45 20.15 -18.18
N TYR A 463 -1.56 21.10 -18.00
CA TYR A 463 -1.21 22.05 -19.07
C TYR A 463 0.29 22.28 -19.11
N GLN A 464 0.87 22.16 -20.28
CA GLN A 464 2.28 22.43 -20.54
C GLN A 464 2.41 23.76 -21.28
N TRP A 465 2.71 24.81 -20.52
CA TRP A 465 2.81 26.15 -21.05
C TRP A 465 4.25 26.46 -21.46
N MET A 466 4.45 26.84 -22.74
CA MET A 466 5.73 27.25 -23.26
C MET A 466 5.81 28.78 -23.27
N LEU A 467 6.71 29.37 -22.49
CA LEU A 467 6.96 30.82 -22.43
C LEU A 467 8.38 31.11 -22.87
N GLY A 468 8.56 31.26 -24.18
CA GLY A 468 9.89 31.38 -24.78
C GLY A 468 10.72 30.11 -24.59
N GLU A 469 11.81 30.20 -23.84
CA GLU A 469 12.65 29.03 -23.47
C GLU A 469 12.25 28.36 -22.18
N PHE A 470 11.23 28.87 -21.49
CA PHE A 470 10.71 28.28 -20.25
C PHE A 470 9.59 27.32 -20.57
N GLU A 471 9.66 26.15 -19.96
CA GLU A 471 8.57 25.19 -19.89
C GLU A 471 7.92 25.25 -18.51
N LEU A 472 6.61 25.48 -18.48
CA LEU A 472 5.83 25.66 -17.27
C LEU A 472 4.75 24.57 -17.19
N PRO A 473 5.08 23.37 -16.67
CA PRO A 473 4.08 22.34 -16.41
C PRO A 473 3.17 22.76 -15.25
N LEU A 474 1.86 22.72 -15.49
CA LEU A 474 0.82 22.99 -14.50
C LEU A 474 -0.09 21.78 -14.39
N GLY A 475 -0.49 21.44 -13.16
CA GLY A 475 -1.40 20.32 -12.89
C GLY A 475 -2.38 20.65 -11.78
N LEU A 476 -3.58 20.10 -11.92
CA LEU A 476 -4.63 20.08 -10.91
C LEU A 476 -5.23 18.68 -10.88
N SER A 477 -5.38 18.12 -9.69
CA SER A 477 -6.17 16.92 -9.45
C SER A 477 -7.15 17.23 -8.32
N TYR A 478 -8.42 16.92 -8.54
CA TYR A 478 -9.47 17.09 -7.54
C TYR A 478 -10.29 15.82 -7.47
N GLN A 479 -10.62 15.42 -6.25
CA GLN A 479 -11.49 14.29 -5.96
C GLN A 479 -12.58 14.72 -4.98
N TYR A 480 -13.80 14.34 -5.28
CA TYR A 480 -14.92 14.28 -4.35
C TYR A 480 -15.28 12.81 -4.13
N LEU A 481 -15.38 12.40 -2.87
CA LEU A 481 -15.74 11.03 -2.47
C LEU A 481 -16.69 11.09 -1.29
N SER A 482 -17.82 10.38 -1.37
CA SER A 482 -18.68 10.07 -0.23
C SER A 482 -18.86 8.57 -0.13
N ALA A 483 -18.83 8.05 1.08
CA ALA A 483 -19.12 6.65 1.37
C ALA A 483 -20.02 6.59 2.63
N GLU A 484 -21.17 5.94 2.50
CA GLU A 484 -22.24 5.97 3.48
C GLU A 484 -22.75 4.56 3.78
N TYR A 485 -23.05 4.29 5.06
CA TYR A 485 -23.73 3.06 5.48
C TYR A 485 -25.16 3.04 4.95
N GLN A 486 -25.57 1.91 4.38
CA GLN A 486 -26.94 1.71 3.87
C GLN A 486 -27.85 1.04 4.90
N THR A 487 -27.27 0.53 5.98
CA THR A 487 -28.01 -0.14 7.06
C THR A 487 -27.46 0.28 8.41
N SER A 488 -28.32 0.36 9.42
CA SER A 488 -27.88 0.60 10.81
C SER A 488 -27.35 -0.68 11.43
N THR A 489 -26.16 -0.61 12.00
CA THR A 489 -25.49 -1.77 12.63
C THR A 489 -24.58 -1.35 13.75
N CYS A 490 -24.15 -2.36 14.55
CA CYS A 490 -23.09 -2.19 15.53
C CYS A 490 -21.97 -3.18 15.21
N THR A 491 -20.74 -2.68 15.08
CA THR A 491 -19.54 -3.49 14.88
C THR A 491 -18.53 -3.21 15.99
N ASP A 492 -17.59 -4.12 16.18
CA ASP A 492 -16.57 -3.96 17.21
C ASP A 492 -15.55 -2.87 16.83
N ILE A 493 -15.28 -2.69 15.53
CA ILE A 493 -14.31 -1.69 15.02
C ILE A 493 -14.88 -0.28 15.05
N GLN A 494 -16.14 -0.11 14.62
CA GLN A 494 -16.71 1.23 14.40
C GLN A 494 -17.75 1.63 15.43
N GLY A 495 -18.19 0.69 16.27
CA GLY A 495 -19.32 0.87 17.18
C GLY A 495 -20.66 0.84 16.45
N CYS A 496 -21.68 1.50 17.01
CA CYS A 496 -22.99 1.57 16.38
C CYS A 496 -23.07 2.74 15.41
N VAL A 497 -23.41 2.45 14.17
CA VAL A 497 -23.63 3.39 13.08
C VAL A 497 -25.09 3.34 12.61
N LEU A 498 -25.59 4.43 12.08
CA LEU A 498 -26.94 4.52 11.52
C LEU A 498 -26.88 4.56 9.99
N GLU A 499 -27.96 4.14 9.36
CA GLU A 499 -28.16 4.34 7.92
C GLU A 499 -27.95 5.83 7.56
N GLY A 500 -27.11 6.09 6.55
CA GLY A 500 -26.73 7.44 6.11
C GLY A 500 -25.53 8.04 6.85
N ASP A 501 -25.00 7.39 7.90
CA ASP A 501 -23.73 7.82 8.50
C ASP A 501 -22.57 7.59 7.51
N LYS A 502 -21.59 8.49 7.52
CA LYS A 502 -20.41 8.39 6.65
C LYS A 502 -19.37 7.44 7.22
N LEU A 503 -18.65 6.76 6.32
CA LEU A 503 -17.45 6.03 6.72
C LEU A 503 -16.43 6.99 7.31
N ALA A 504 -15.87 6.62 8.46
CA ALA A 504 -14.79 7.33 9.11
C ALA A 504 -13.51 7.34 8.24
N TRP A 505 -12.59 8.28 8.49
CA TRP A 505 -11.27 8.41 7.88
C TRP A 505 -11.24 8.91 6.43
N LEU A 506 -12.36 9.09 5.76
CA LEU A 506 -12.43 9.50 4.36
C LEU A 506 -12.67 11.01 4.24
N PRO A 507 -11.68 11.81 3.77
CA PRO A 507 -11.92 13.20 3.42
C PRO A 507 -12.80 13.28 2.17
N GLU A 508 -13.90 14.05 2.23
CA GLU A 508 -14.80 14.18 1.08
C GLU A 508 -14.15 14.92 -0.10
N HIS A 509 -13.30 15.90 0.20
CA HIS A 509 -12.64 16.70 -0.82
C HIS A 509 -11.13 16.55 -0.71
N GLN A 510 -10.50 16.22 -1.82
CA GLN A 510 -9.05 16.21 -1.96
C GLN A 510 -8.67 17.04 -3.18
N LEU A 511 -7.67 17.91 -3.02
CA LEU A 511 -7.15 18.76 -4.08
C LEU A 511 -5.63 18.65 -4.09
N GLN A 512 -5.05 18.48 -5.28
CA GLN A 512 -3.62 18.59 -5.49
C GLN A 512 -3.35 19.58 -6.62
N LEU A 513 -2.48 20.53 -6.35
CA LEU A 513 -1.97 21.51 -7.31
C LEU A 513 -0.50 21.26 -7.55
N SER A 514 -0.07 21.29 -8.78
CA SER A 514 1.35 21.23 -9.13
C SER A 514 1.70 22.34 -10.11
N ALA A 515 2.88 22.94 -9.90
CA ALA A 515 3.44 23.93 -10.79
C ALA A 515 4.96 23.71 -10.92
N GLY A 516 5.48 23.78 -12.14
CA GLY A 516 6.88 23.63 -12.42
C GLY A 516 7.44 24.76 -13.27
N ILE A 517 8.75 24.91 -13.22
CA ILE A 517 9.54 25.77 -14.12
C ILE A 517 10.74 24.96 -14.58
N GLU A 518 10.86 24.76 -15.89
CA GLU A 518 12.02 24.12 -16.49
C GLU A 518 12.70 25.11 -17.43
N TYR A 519 14.01 25.34 -17.25
CA TYR A 519 14.81 26.21 -18.06
C TYR A 519 16.25 25.70 -18.13
N ALA A 520 16.70 25.37 -19.31
CA ALA A 520 18.04 24.84 -19.57
C ALA A 520 18.38 23.65 -18.66
N GLN A 521 19.25 23.81 -17.66
CA GLN A 521 19.64 22.79 -16.69
C GLN A 521 18.94 22.91 -15.33
N TYR A 522 18.01 23.83 -15.18
CA TYR A 522 17.30 24.08 -13.93
C TYR A 522 15.86 23.57 -14.01
N GLN A 523 15.43 22.90 -12.97
CA GLN A 523 14.03 22.47 -12.79
C GLN A 523 13.60 22.83 -11.37
N LEU A 524 12.44 23.45 -11.25
CA LEU A 524 11.79 23.72 -9.96
C LEU A 524 10.37 23.20 -10.02
N ASN A 525 9.95 22.46 -9.01
CA ASN A 525 8.61 21.90 -8.90
C ASN A 525 8.03 22.20 -7.50
N LEU A 526 6.78 22.63 -7.48
CA LEU A 526 5.99 22.84 -6.28
C LEU A 526 4.75 21.96 -6.38
N VAL A 527 4.42 21.25 -5.31
CA VAL A 527 3.18 20.48 -5.16
C VAL A 527 2.51 20.92 -3.87
N ALA A 528 1.23 21.25 -3.94
CA ALA A 528 0.41 21.55 -2.77
C ALA A 528 -0.79 20.60 -2.77
N ALA A 529 -1.05 19.95 -1.65
CA ALA A 529 -2.14 19.01 -1.45
C ALA A 529 -3.02 19.47 -0.29
N TYR A 530 -4.33 19.37 -0.48
CA TYR A 530 -5.35 19.66 0.52
C TYR A 530 -6.24 18.44 0.71
N GLN A 531 -6.59 18.17 1.95
CA GLN A 531 -7.64 17.23 2.34
C GLN A 531 -8.65 17.98 3.20
N SER A 532 -9.94 17.78 2.94
CA SER A 532 -10.99 18.36 3.77
C SER A 532 -11.00 17.75 5.17
N GLU A 533 -11.82 18.33 6.03
CA GLU A 533 -12.13 17.73 7.33
C GLU A 533 -12.60 16.28 7.15
N ARG A 534 -12.30 15.45 8.16
CA ARG A 534 -12.71 14.05 8.22
C ARG A 534 -13.05 13.64 9.64
N ASP A 535 -14.08 12.82 9.78
CA ASP A 535 -14.45 12.23 11.05
C ASP A 535 -13.58 11.00 11.33
N PHE A 536 -13.22 10.82 12.59
CA PHE A 536 -12.59 9.60 13.07
C PHE A 536 -13.62 8.62 13.63
N SER A 537 -13.16 7.40 13.96
CA SER A 537 -13.99 6.37 14.54
C SER A 537 -14.87 6.92 15.67
N GLN A 538 -16.13 6.56 15.71
CA GLN A 538 -17.11 7.05 16.68
C GLN A 538 -16.82 6.61 18.12
N TYR A 539 -15.96 5.60 18.34
CA TYR A 539 -15.70 5.04 19.65
C TYR A 539 -14.37 5.53 20.25
N GLY A 540 -14.48 6.32 21.33
CA GLY A 540 -13.36 6.57 22.25
C GLY A 540 -12.17 7.33 21.69
N SER A 541 -12.29 7.99 20.54
CA SER A 541 -11.20 8.78 19.97
C SER A 541 -10.96 10.07 20.75
N GLU A 542 -9.69 10.45 20.90
CA GLU A 542 -9.26 11.76 21.43
C GLU A 542 -9.80 12.93 20.59
N LEU A 543 -9.90 12.72 19.28
CA LEU A 543 -10.49 13.66 18.35
C LEU A 543 -11.65 12.98 17.64
N GLN A 544 -12.81 13.61 17.63
CA GLN A 544 -13.94 13.16 16.82
C GLN A 544 -13.78 13.58 15.37
N ARG A 545 -13.05 14.66 15.11
CA ARG A 545 -12.85 15.23 13.78
C ARG A 545 -11.47 15.88 13.68
N VAL A 546 -10.87 15.80 12.50
CA VAL A 546 -9.68 16.56 12.11
C VAL A 546 -10.09 17.60 11.07
N ASP A 547 -9.68 18.84 11.29
CA ASP A 547 -9.88 19.95 10.35
C ASP A 547 -9.16 19.70 9.03
N GLY A 548 -9.55 20.44 8.00
CA GLY A 548 -8.90 20.37 6.71
C GLY A 548 -7.41 20.73 6.78
N GLN A 549 -6.56 19.96 6.11
CA GLN A 549 -5.10 20.06 6.20
C GLN A 549 -4.47 20.34 4.85
N TRP A 550 -3.45 21.21 4.84
CA TRP A 550 -2.61 21.48 3.68
C TRP A 550 -1.22 20.91 3.88
N ARG A 551 -0.66 20.34 2.81
CA ARG A 551 0.75 20.00 2.70
C ARG A 551 1.31 20.64 1.45
N ALA A 552 2.52 21.18 1.51
CA ALA A 552 3.25 21.67 0.34
C ALA A 552 4.66 21.10 0.32
N ASP A 553 5.11 20.66 -0.85
CA ASP A 553 6.45 20.11 -1.08
C ASP A 553 7.09 20.89 -2.24
N ILE A 554 8.38 21.18 -2.15
CA ILE A 554 9.15 21.86 -3.20
C ILE A 554 10.40 21.06 -3.52
N ALA A 555 10.74 20.96 -4.82
CA ALA A 555 11.96 20.31 -5.27
C ALA A 555 12.64 21.13 -6.35
N ALA A 556 13.95 21.29 -6.25
CA ALA A 556 14.80 21.97 -7.24
C ALA A 556 15.92 21.04 -7.70
N ASN A 557 16.12 20.93 -9.00
CA ASN A 557 17.17 20.14 -9.64
C ASN A 557 18.08 21.04 -10.45
N TYR A 558 19.37 20.75 -10.44
CA TYR A 558 20.40 21.37 -11.27
C TYR A 558 21.23 20.30 -11.95
N ASP A 559 21.08 20.15 -13.25
CA ASP A 559 21.91 19.28 -14.09
C ASP A 559 23.22 19.99 -14.39
N ILE A 560 24.32 19.67 -13.66
CA ILE A 560 25.67 20.25 -13.92
C ILE A 560 26.10 19.91 -15.33
N ASP A 561 25.86 18.67 -15.73
CA ASP A 561 26.02 18.14 -17.07
C ASP A 561 25.09 16.91 -17.26
N LYS A 562 25.21 16.19 -18.38
CA LYS A 562 24.43 14.98 -18.67
C LYS A 562 24.66 13.81 -17.70
N TYR A 563 25.72 13.88 -16.90
CA TYR A 563 26.11 12.82 -15.96
C TYR A 563 25.85 13.18 -14.50
N HIS A 564 25.87 14.47 -14.16
CA HIS A 564 25.89 14.94 -12.79
C HIS A 564 24.70 15.85 -12.49
N ARG A 565 23.93 15.49 -11.47
CA ARG A 565 22.78 16.26 -10.97
C ARG A 565 22.94 16.55 -9.48
N LEU A 566 22.72 17.78 -9.07
CA LEU A 566 22.43 18.17 -7.71
C LEU A 566 20.94 18.42 -7.56
N TYR A 567 20.39 18.09 -6.41
CA TYR A 567 19.00 18.43 -6.12
C TYR A 567 18.78 18.74 -4.64
N VAL A 568 17.78 19.57 -4.40
CA VAL A 568 17.27 19.90 -3.07
C VAL A 568 15.78 19.66 -3.10
N ARG A 569 15.22 19.08 -2.04
CA ARG A 569 13.78 19.02 -1.84
C ARG A 569 13.44 19.34 -0.38
N VAL A 570 12.28 19.96 -0.18
CA VAL A 570 11.72 20.21 1.14
C VAL A 570 10.33 19.63 1.15
N GLU A 571 10.10 18.69 2.03
CA GLU A 571 8.80 18.09 2.30
C GLU A 571 8.13 18.83 3.46
N ASN A 572 6.81 18.90 3.43
CA ASN A 572 6.01 19.65 4.39
C ASN A 572 6.53 21.08 4.60
N LEU A 573 6.66 21.85 3.50
CA LEU A 573 7.19 23.23 3.50
C LEU A 573 6.47 24.15 4.49
N LEU A 574 5.17 23.88 4.73
CA LEU A 574 4.33 24.65 5.65
C LEU A 574 4.62 24.32 7.13
N ASP A 575 5.32 23.22 7.41
CA ASP A 575 5.63 22.73 8.76
C ASP A 575 4.37 22.43 9.59
N GLU A 576 3.34 21.90 8.93
CA GLU A 576 2.07 21.57 9.55
C GLU A 576 2.13 20.20 10.25
N SER A 577 1.52 20.09 11.41
CA SER A 577 1.35 18.82 12.13
C SER A 577 0.20 18.01 11.51
N LEU A 578 0.51 17.25 10.45
CA LEU A 578 -0.48 16.50 9.70
C LEU A 578 -0.93 15.24 10.46
N VAL A 579 -2.16 15.24 10.95
CA VAL A 579 -2.74 14.09 11.65
C VAL A 579 -2.97 12.95 10.66
N THR A 580 -2.30 11.82 10.88
CA THR A 580 -2.43 10.60 10.07
C THR A 580 -3.41 9.62 10.66
N SER A 581 -3.56 9.63 11.98
CA SER A 581 -4.54 8.79 12.66
C SER A 581 -4.94 9.39 14.02
N ALA A 582 -6.18 9.13 14.43
CA ALA A 582 -6.66 9.38 15.79
C ALA A 582 -7.66 8.27 16.16
N SER A 583 -7.42 7.62 17.28
CA SER A 583 -8.21 6.50 17.77
C SER A 583 -8.25 6.52 19.31
N ASN A 584 -8.78 5.47 19.92
CA ASN A 584 -8.70 5.25 21.36
C ASN A 584 -7.26 5.07 21.85
N SER A 585 -6.29 4.81 20.96
CA SER A 585 -4.86 4.72 21.25
C SER A 585 -4.11 6.06 21.04
N GLY A 586 -4.81 7.16 20.75
CA GLY A 586 -4.23 8.51 20.65
C GLY A 586 -4.10 9.03 19.22
N ILE A 587 -3.46 10.20 19.12
CA ILE A 587 -3.23 10.94 17.87
C ILE A 587 -1.84 10.62 17.34
N ARG A 588 -1.73 10.31 16.06
CA ARG A 588 -0.45 10.16 15.33
C ARG A 588 -0.36 11.20 14.23
N VAL A 589 0.84 11.74 14.03
CA VAL A 589 1.12 12.74 13.01
C VAL A 589 2.24 12.29 12.07
N GLU A 590 2.31 12.90 10.90
CA GLU A 590 3.49 12.81 10.04
C GLU A 590 4.64 13.63 10.64
N ASN A 591 5.87 13.36 10.20
CA ASN A 591 7.03 14.18 10.52
C ASN A 591 6.81 15.63 10.10
N GLY A 592 7.47 16.55 10.79
CA GLY A 592 7.51 17.96 10.46
C GLY A 592 8.18 18.23 9.10
N ARG A 593 8.66 19.46 8.90
CA ARG A 593 9.36 19.84 7.68
C ARG A 593 10.75 19.20 7.60
N ILE A 594 11.00 18.42 6.53
CA ILE A 594 12.29 17.77 6.27
C ILE A 594 12.92 18.36 5.00
N SER A 595 14.21 18.72 5.09
CA SER A 595 14.99 19.22 3.97
C SER A 595 16.04 18.20 3.54
N TYR A 596 16.13 17.97 2.24
CA TYR A 596 17.02 16.99 1.62
C TYR A 596 17.98 17.66 0.68
N LEU A 597 19.23 17.23 0.69
CA LEU A 597 20.25 17.56 -0.30
C LEU A 597 20.76 16.26 -0.93
N GLY A 598 20.72 16.18 -2.24
CA GLY A 598 21.14 14.98 -2.94
C GLY A 598 22.01 15.24 -4.16
N TYR A 599 22.77 14.21 -4.50
CA TYR A 599 23.63 14.15 -5.67
C TYR A 599 23.41 12.86 -6.42
N GLN A 600 23.30 12.94 -7.72
CA GLN A 600 23.19 11.79 -8.63
C GLN A 600 24.29 11.83 -9.68
N TRP A 601 24.99 10.72 -9.83
CA TRP A 601 25.93 10.47 -10.93
C TRP A 601 25.37 9.39 -11.85
N ARG A 602 25.33 9.69 -13.16
CA ARG A 602 24.89 8.79 -14.24
C ARG A 602 26.07 8.44 -15.12
N PHE A 603 26.21 7.22 -15.58
CA PHE A 603 27.33 6.77 -16.40
C PHE A 603 26.94 5.73 -17.46
#